data_07c378abf3f4bec1eb7ae8caea9989fa
#
_entry.id   07c378abf3f4bec1eb7ae8caea9989fa
#
_cell.length_a   1.000
_cell.length_b   1.000
_cell.length_c   1.000
_cell.angle_alpha   90.00
_cell.angle_beta   90.00
_cell.angle_gamma   90.00
#
_symmetry.space_group_name_H-M   'P 1'
#
loop_
_entity.id
_entity.type
_entity.pdbx_description
1 polymer ?
#
loop_
_entity_poly.entity_id
_entity_poly.type
_entity_poly.pdbx_seq_one_letter_code
_entity_poly.pdbx_strand_id
1 'polypeptide(L)'
;MSSPLGKIFLEYSSKGLLVPDDATVAMWHQNMQAQTVLSIYKPKADLLVLDGIPRNVNQAVIMKKYIKVLKIIHLVCPDKERMIERLRRRALKENRVDDAKEEVIRRRWEVYEKETYPVLEVYPKDIVAEVDAMGSPASVLQRILEHVVPVQEAHYASIEPGRK
;
A
#
# COMPACT_ATOMS: atom_id res chain seq x y z
N MET A 1 -24.33 13.61 1.15
CA MET A 1 -24.68 12.84 -0.05
C MET A 1 -23.47 11.99 -0.43
N SER A 2 -23.60 10.68 -0.53
CA SER A 2 -22.48 9.82 -0.97
C SER A 2 -22.22 10.00 -2.47
N SER A 3 -20.95 10.13 -2.85
CA SER A 3 -20.58 10.19 -4.29
C SER A 3 -21.06 8.94 -5.04
N PRO A 4 -21.21 8.97 -6.37
CA PRO A 4 -21.57 7.78 -7.16
C PRO A 4 -20.66 6.58 -6.87
N LEU A 5 -19.35 6.79 -6.74
CA LEU A 5 -18.39 5.76 -6.39
C LEU A 5 -18.55 5.26 -4.94
N GLY A 6 -18.88 6.15 -4.00
CA GLY A 6 -19.20 5.76 -2.62
C GLY A 6 -20.42 4.85 -2.53
N LYS A 7 -21.42 5.04 -3.40
CA LYS A 7 -22.58 4.13 -3.49
C LYS A 7 -22.18 2.74 -3.98
N ILE A 8 -21.34 2.66 -5.02
CA ILE A 8 -20.79 1.40 -5.53
C ILE A 8 -20.04 0.67 -4.40
N PHE A 9 -19.15 1.37 -3.69
CA PHE A 9 -18.41 0.80 -2.57
C PHE A 9 -19.34 0.21 -1.50
N LEU A 10 -20.36 0.96 -1.08
CA LEU A 10 -21.33 0.52 -0.08
C LEU A 10 -22.13 -0.69 -0.57
N GLU A 11 -22.51 -0.72 -1.85
CA GLU A 11 -23.24 -1.84 -2.43
C GLU A 11 -22.43 -3.14 -2.40
N TYR A 12 -21.16 -3.11 -2.83
CA TYR A 12 -20.30 -4.29 -2.82
C TYR A 12 -19.91 -4.70 -1.40
N SER A 13 -19.55 -3.72 -0.55
CA SER A 13 -19.16 -3.97 0.83
C SER A 13 -20.30 -4.55 1.66
N SER A 14 -21.55 -4.06 1.49
CA SER A 14 -22.72 -4.59 2.20
C SER A 14 -23.07 -6.02 1.82
N LYS A 15 -22.67 -6.46 0.63
CA LYS A 15 -22.85 -7.84 0.14
C LYS A 15 -21.64 -8.73 0.44
N GLY A 16 -20.59 -8.21 1.09
CA GLY A 16 -19.32 -8.92 1.32
C GLY A 16 -18.55 -9.21 0.04
N LEU A 17 -18.85 -8.51 -1.05
CA LEU A 17 -18.18 -8.65 -2.35
C LEU A 17 -16.97 -7.71 -2.44
N LEU A 18 -15.97 -8.12 -3.22
CA LEU A 18 -14.84 -7.26 -3.55
C LEU A 18 -15.31 -6.13 -4.49
N VAL A 19 -14.91 -4.91 -4.17
CA VAL A 19 -15.15 -3.76 -5.05
C VAL A 19 -14.32 -3.94 -6.32
N PRO A 20 -14.89 -3.71 -7.53
CA PRO A 20 -14.14 -3.80 -8.79
C PRO A 20 -12.89 -2.91 -8.78
N ASP A 21 -11.82 -3.39 -9.39
CA ASP A 21 -10.52 -2.70 -9.43
C ASP A 21 -10.61 -1.30 -10.02
N ASP A 22 -11.34 -1.15 -11.13
CA ASP A 22 -11.54 0.14 -11.78
C ASP A 22 -12.23 1.15 -10.85
N ALA A 23 -13.24 0.71 -10.09
CA ALA A 23 -13.92 1.55 -9.11
C ALA A 23 -13.01 1.90 -7.93
N THR A 24 -12.19 0.94 -7.48
CA THR A 24 -11.22 1.15 -6.39
C THR A 24 -10.17 2.19 -6.80
N VAL A 25 -9.57 2.04 -7.98
CA VAL A 25 -8.56 2.99 -8.47
C VAL A 25 -9.19 4.34 -8.80
N ALA A 26 -10.41 4.38 -9.35
CA ALA A 26 -11.12 5.62 -9.61
C ALA A 26 -11.41 6.40 -8.31
N MET A 27 -11.83 5.73 -7.23
CA MET A 27 -12.02 6.35 -5.92
C MET A 27 -10.72 6.95 -5.37
N TRP A 28 -9.64 6.17 -5.43
CA TRP A 28 -8.32 6.65 -5.03
C TRP A 28 -7.91 7.88 -5.84
N HIS A 29 -8.05 7.84 -7.17
CA HIS A 29 -7.68 8.94 -8.05
C HIS A 29 -8.51 10.21 -7.79
N GLN A 30 -9.83 10.09 -7.59
CA GLN A 30 -10.68 11.22 -7.22
C GLN A 30 -10.27 11.85 -5.88
N ASN A 31 -9.92 11.03 -4.90
CA ASN A 31 -9.42 11.54 -3.62
C ASN A 31 -8.11 12.32 -3.83
N MET A 32 -7.16 11.78 -4.60
CA MET A 32 -5.90 12.47 -4.90
C MET A 32 -6.11 13.78 -5.65
N GLN A 33 -7.06 13.84 -6.59
CA GLN A 33 -7.45 15.08 -7.26
C GLN A 33 -8.00 16.11 -6.26
N ALA A 34 -8.89 15.69 -5.36
CA ALA A 34 -9.43 16.59 -4.34
C ALA A 34 -8.33 17.14 -3.42
N GLN A 35 -7.39 16.29 -2.96
CA GLN A 35 -6.26 16.73 -2.16
C GLN A 35 -5.33 17.70 -2.91
N THR A 36 -5.16 17.49 -4.20
CA THR A 36 -4.38 18.39 -5.06
C THR A 36 -5.05 19.75 -5.20
N VAL A 37 -6.36 19.78 -5.46
CA VAL A 37 -7.15 21.04 -5.54
C VAL A 37 -7.11 21.82 -4.23
N LEU A 38 -7.16 21.11 -3.09
CA LEU A 38 -7.05 21.70 -1.75
C LEU A 38 -5.61 22.08 -1.36
N SER A 39 -4.64 21.86 -2.24
CA SER A 39 -3.20 22.09 -1.97
C SER A 39 -2.64 21.30 -0.78
N ILE A 40 -3.30 20.21 -0.37
CA ILE A 40 -2.83 19.26 0.65
C ILE A 40 -1.72 18.39 0.07
N TYR A 41 -1.84 18.01 -1.20
CA TYR A 41 -0.84 17.26 -1.95
C TYR A 41 -0.43 18.03 -3.21
N LYS A 42 0.88 18.17 -3.42
CA LYS A 42 1.47 18.88 -4.56
C LYS A 42 2.23 17.90 -5.45
N PRO A 43 1.63 17.38 -6.53
CA PRO A 43 2.19 16.27 -7.34
C PRO A 43 3.60 16.52 -7.89
N LYS A 44 4.02 17.78 -8.04
CA LYS A 44 5.36 18.14 -8.55
C LYS A 44 6.41 18.27 -7.45
N ALA A 45 6.00 18.40 -6.20
CA ALA A 45 6.90 18.66 -5.07
C ALA A 45 6.90 17.52 -4.05
N ASP A 46 5.75 16.89 -3.82
CA ASP A 46 5.59 15.91 -2.76
C ASP A 46 5.79 14.49 -3.25
N LEU A 47 6.34 13.63 -2.40
CA LEU A 47 6.33 12.18 -2.57
C LEU A 47 5.09 11.59 -1.92
N LEU A 48 4.42 10.70 -2.66
CA LEU A 48 3.26 9.97 -2.18
C LEU A 48 3.68 8.60 -1.67
N VAL A 49 3.30 8.28 -0.43
CA VAL A 49 3.41 6.93 0.13
C VAL A 49 2.05 6.24 0.03
N LEU A 50 2.00 5.09 -0.62
CA LEU A 50 0.80 4.28 -0.74
C LEU A 50 0.90 3.03 0.14
N ASP A 51 -0.13 2.77 0.93
CA ASP A 51 -0.31 1.54 1.69
C ASP A 51 -1.69 0.95 1.39
N GLY A 52 -1.74 -0.35 1.08
CA GLY A 52 -2.96 -1.08 0.79
C GLY A 52 -3.52 -0.93 -0.64
N ILE A 53 -2.81 -0.24 -1.54
CA ILE A 53 -3.11 -0.16 -2.98
C ILE A 53 -1.78 0.03 -3.76
N PRO A 54 -1.55 -0.68 -4.90
CA PRO A 54 -2.40 -1.73 -5.49
C PRO A 54 -2.36 -3.04 -4.69
N ARG A 55 -3.43 -3.84 -4.81
CA ARG A 55 -3.55 -5.17 -4.16
C ARG A 55 -3.47 -6.33 -5.15
N ASN A 56 -3.51 -6.04 -6.43
CA ASN A 56 -3.36 -7.03 -7.49
C ASN A 56 -2.72 -6.40 -8.74
N VAL A 57 -2.37 -7.25 -9.69
CA VAL A 57 -1.71 -6.85 -10.94
C VAL A 57 -2.57 -5.88 -11.75
N ASN A 58 -3.88 -6.09 -11.82
CA ASN A 58 -4.77 -5.22 -12.60
C ASN A 58 -4.81 -3.79 -12.04
N GLN A 59 -4.94 -3.64 -10.72
CA GLN A 59 -4.83 -2.34 -10.07
C GLN A 59 -3.47 -1.67 -10.35
N ALA A 60 -2.37 -2.43 -10.27
CA ALA A 60 -1.03 -1.90 -10.54
C ALA A 60 -0.92 -1.37 -11.98
N VAL A 61 -1.45 -2.11 -12.96
CA VAL A 61 -1.45 -1.70 -14.38
C VAL A 61 -2.28 -0.43 -14.58
N ILE A 62 -3.47 -0.36 -13.99
CA ILE A 62 -4.34 0.83 -14.11
C ILE A 62 -3.66 2.05 -13.48
N MET A 63 -3.02 1.89 -12.30
CA MET A 63 -2.37 2.98 -11.57
C MET A 63 -1.15 3.56 -12.28
N LYS A 64 -0.46 2.81 -13.14
CA LYS A 64 0.65 3.34 -13.98
C LYS A 64 0.26 4.55 -14.83
N LYS A 65 -1.03 4.75 -15.10
CA LYS A 65 -1.53 5.91 -15.84
C LYS A 65 -1.49 7.21 -15.01
N TYR A 66 -1.44 7.09 -13.69
CA TYR A 66 -1.60 8.21 -12.76
C TYR A 66 -0.35 8.52 -11.95
N ILE A 67 0.49 7.50 -11.70
CA ILE A 67 1.67 7.64 -10.84
C ILE A 67 2.91 7.02 -11.46
N LYS A 68 4.06 7.61 -11.12
CA LYS A 68 5.38 7.02 -11.32
C LYS A 68 5.87 6.44 -10.00
N VAL A 69 5.99 5.13 -9.92
CA VAL A 69 6.52 4.44 -8.75
C VAL A 69 8.04 4.58 -8.74
N LEU A 70 8.59 5.13 -7.67
CA LEU A 70 10.02 5.34 -7.49
C LEU A 70 10.67 4.22 -6.67
N LYS A 71 9.96 3.68 -5.68
CA LYS A 71 10.43 2.60 -4.82
C LYS A 71 9.26 1.78 -4.29
N ILE A 72 9.48 0.49 -4.15
CA ILE A 72 8.55 -0.43 -3.52
C ILE A 72 9.27 -1.04 -2.33
N ILE A 73 8.65 -0.96 -1.16
CA ILE A 73 9.12 -1.61 0.06
C ILE A 73 8.27 -2.85 0.27
N HIS A 74 8.87 -4.00 0.04
CA HIS A 74 8.25 -5.30 0.28
C HIS A 74 8.64 -5.80 1.67
N LEU A 75 7.70 -5.76 2.60
CA LEU A 75 7.91 -6.28 3.95
C LEU A 75 7.84 -7.80 3.94
N VAL A 76 8.94 -8.46 4.19
CA VAL A 76 9.04 -9.92 4.22
C VAL A 76 9.12 -10.43 5.65
N CYS A 77 8.52 -11.59 5.89
CA CYS A 77 8.65 -12.32 7.15
C CYS A 77 9.03 -13.77 6.84
N PRO A 78 10.25 -14.19 7.16
CA PRO A 78 10.70 -15.56 6.89
C PRO A 78 10.01 -16.60 7.76
N ASP A 79 9.50 -16.19 8.94
CA ASP A 79 8.80 -17.04 9.90
C ASP A 79 7.29 -16.81 9.84
N LYS A 80 6.59 -17.68 9.12
CA LYS A 80 5.13 -17.59 8.90
C LYS A 80 4.34 -17.68 10.21
N GLU A 81 4.73 -18.54 11.13
CA GLU A 81 4.00 -18.73 12.40
C GLU A 81 4.14 -17.49 13.31
N ARG A 82 5.32 -16.89 13.37
CA ARG A 82 5.52 -15.63 14.09
C ARG A 82 4.71 -14.48 13.46
N MET A 83 4.57 -14.47 12.13
CA MET A 83 3.75 -13.47 11.44
C MET A 83 2.26 -13.66 11.82
N ILE A 84 1.76 -14.90 11.80
CA ILE A 84 0.37 -15.22 12.18
C ILE A 84 0.10 -14.73 13.61
N GLU A 85 0.98 -15.05 14.55
CA GLU A 85 0.83 -14.61 15.94
C GLU A 85 0.86 -13.08 16.08
N ARG A 86 1.73 -12.40 15.32
CA ARG A 86 1.78 -10.93 15.29
C ARG A 86 0.48 -10.32 14.75
N LEU A 87 -0.05 -10.86 13.65
CA LEU A 87 -1.31 -10.42 13.06
C LEU A 87 -2.49 -10.63 14.01
N ARG A 88 -2.53 -11.78 14.70
CA ARG A 88 -3.52 -12.09 15.73
C ARG A 88 -3.48 -11.08 16.87
N ARG A 89 -2.30 -10.81 17.45
CA ARG A 89 -2.14 -9.82 18.54
C ARG A 89 -2.56 -8.43 18.09
N ARG A 90 -2.21 -8.03 16.87
CA ARG A 90 -2.62 -6.75 16.30
C ARG A 90 -4.15 -6.66 16.18
N ALA A 91 -4.79 -7.68 15.64
CA ALA A 91 -6.24 -7.71 15.47
C ALA A 91 -6.98 -7.61 16.81
N LEU A 92 -6.51 -8.31 17.85
CA LEU A 92 -7.05 -8.22 19.20
C LEU A 92 -6.86 -6.82 19.80
N LYS A 93 -5.68 -6.21 19.64
CA LYS A 93 -5.40 -4.85 20.13
C LYS A 93 -6.29 -3.79 19.46
N GLU A 94 -6.65 -4.02 18.19
CA GLU A 94 -7.48 -3.11 17.39
C GLU A 94 -8.98 -3.45 17.48
N ASN A 95 -9.41 -4.30 18.43
CA ASN A 95 -10.79 -4.77 18.62
C ASN A 95 -11.42 -5.43 17.38
N ARG A 96 -10.58 -6.01 16.50
CA ARG A 96 -11.01 -6.76 15.32
C ARG A 96 -11.01 -8.26 15.60
N VAL A 97 -11.90 -8.70 16.50
CA VAL A 97 -11.92 -10.07 17.02
C VAL A 97 -12.10 -11.13 15.92
N ASP A 98 -12.91 -10.85 14.91
CA ASP A 98 -13.10 -11.78 13.78
C ASP A 98 -11.84 -11.92 12.93
N ASP A 99 -11.07 -10.85 12.75
CA ASP A 99 -9.77 -10.86 12.06
C ASP A 99 -8.66 -11.58 12.86
N ALA A 100 -8.87 -11.84 14.15
CA ALA A 100 -7.91 -12.54 15.00
C ALA A 100 -8.00 -14.07 14.89
N LYS A 101 -9.01 -14.59 14.19
CA LYS A 101 -9.16 -16.03 13.94
C LYS A 101 -8.05 -16.51 13.01
N GLU A 102 -7.39 -17.59 13.39
CA GLU A 102 -6.25 -18.11 12.62
C GLU A 102 -6.63 -18.45 11.17
N GLU A 103 -7.80 -19.03 10.95
CA GLU A 103 -8.32 -19.34 9.61
C GLU A 103 -8.43 -18.09 8.73
N VAL A 104 -8.90 -16.97 9.31
CA VAL A 104 -9.01 -15.68 8.59
C VAL A 104 -7.64 -15.15 8.24
N ILE A 105 -6.68 -15.24 9.16
CA ILE A 105 -5.29 -14.79 8.93
C ILE A 105 -4.63 -15.63 7.84
N ARG A 106 -4.77 -16.97 7.90
CA ARG A 106 -4.20 -17.88 6.88
C ARG A 106 -4.83 -17.64 5.51
N ARG A 107 -6.15 -17.48 5.44
CA ARG A 107 -6.84 -17.15 4.19
C ARG A 107 -6.38 -15.81 3.60
N ARG A 108 -6.19 -14.78 4.41
CA ARG A 108 -5.64 -13.48 3.96
C ARG A 108 -4.21 -13.62 3.43
N TRP A 109 -3.42 -14.49 4.04
CA TRP A 109 -2.08 -14.81 3.55
C TRP A 109 -2.12 -15.46 2.17
N GLU A 110 -2.98 -16.46 1.97
CA GLU A 110 -3.16 -17.12 0.67
C GLU A 110 -3.59 -16.13 -0.42
N VAL A 111 -4.53 -15.25 -0.10
CA VAL A 111 -4.95 -14.17 -1.01
C VAL A 111 -3.78 -13.24 -1.33
N TYR A 112 -2.98 -12.88 -0.33
CA TYR A 112 -1.79 -12.07 -0.54
C TYR A 112 -0.78 -12.75 -1.49
N GLU A 113 -0.46 -14.01 -1.26
CA GLU A 113 0.47 -14.76 -2.11
C GLU A 113 -0.04 -14.89 -3.55
N LYS A 114 -1.33 -15.09 -3.72
CA LYS A 114 -1.96 -15.31 -5.03
C LYS A 114 -2.18 -14.01 -5.81
N GLU A 115 -2.65 -12.97 -5.14
CA GLU A 115 -3.15 -11.76 -5.80
C GLU A 115 -2.17 -10.59 -5.67
N THR A 116 -1.55 -10.42 -4.49
CA THR A 116 -0.76 -9.21 -4.20
C THR A 116 0.73 -9.41 -4.49
N TYR A 117 1.30 -10.55 -4.16
CA TYR A 117 2.71 -10.82 -4.40
C TYR A 117 3.10 -10.64 -5.89
N PRO A 118 2.29 -11.10 -6.87
CA PRO A 118 2.59 -10.90 -8.30
C PRO A 118 2.65 -9.43 -8.75
N VAL A 119 2.16 -8.49 -7.94
CA VAL A 119 2.32 -7.04 -8.21
C VAL A 119 3.79 -6.65 -8.32
N LEU A 120 4.68 -7.31 -7.59
CA LEU A 120 6.11 -7.03 -7.62
C LEU A 120 6.73 -7.29 -9.00
N GLU A 121 6.16 -8.22 -9.78
CA GLU A 121 6.60 -8.55 -11.12
C GLU A 121 6.21 -7.50 -12.18
N VAL A 122 5.25 -6.64 -11.85
CA VAL A 122 4.79 -5.53 -12.73
C VAL A 122 5.84 -4.42 -12.81
N TYR A 123 6.78 -4.38 -11.87
CA TYR A 123 7.77 -3.31 -11.71
C TYR A 123 9.20 -3.83 -11.91
N PRO A 124 10.14 -2.95 -12.33
CA PRO A 124 11.55 -3.29 -12.41
C PRO A 124 12.10 -3.74 -11.04
N LYS A 125 12.95 -4.76 -11.04
CA LYS A 125 13.49 -5.33 -9.80
C LYS A 125 14.36 -4.36 -8.98
N ASP A 126 15.02 -3.43 -9.62
CA ASP A 126 15.90 -2.43 -9.00
C ASP A 126 15.14 -1.42 -8.12
N ILE A 127 13.85 -1.22 -8.37
CA ILE A 127 13.01 -0.37 -7.49
C ILE A 127 12.33 -1.15 -6.36
N VAL A 128 12.40 -2.48 -6.33
CA VAL A 128 11.84 -3.32 -5.26
C VAL A 128 12.92 -3.57 -4.21
N ALA A 129 12.63 -3.21 -2.97
CA ALA A 129 13.47 -3.53 -1.82
C ALA A 129 12.73 -4.45 -0.86
N GLU A 130 13.33 -5.58 -0.53
CA GLU A 130 12.83 -6.47 0.51
C GLU A 130 13.36 -6.04 1.87
N VAL A 131 12.45 -5.87 2.81
CA VAL A 131 12.76 -5.42 4.18
C VAL A 131 12.21 -6.43 5.18
N ASP A 132 13.07 -6.95 6.03
CA ASP A 132 12.65 -7.82 7.11
C ASP A 132 11.69 -7.08 8.06
N ALA A 133 10.45 -7.60 8.14
CA ALA A 133 9.38 -7.06 8.98
C ALA A 133 9.46 -7.51 10.45
N MET A 134 10.49 -8.27 10.82
CA MET A 134 10.66 -8.76 12.20
C MET A 134 11.35 -7.73 13.09
N GLY A 135 10.93 -7.71 14.37
CA GLY A 135 11.46 -6.80 15.38
C GLY A 135 10.46 -5.76 15.86
N SER A 136 10.93 -4.72 16.53
CA SER A 136 10.10 -3.61 16.98
C SER A 136 9.67 -2.74 15.80
N PRO A 137 8.54 -2.00 15.91
CA PRO A 137 8.13 -1.05 14.87
C PRO A 137 9.25 -0.05 14.50
N ALA A 138 10.02 0.41 15.48
CA ALA A 138 11.15 1.32 15.25
C ALA A 138 12.27 0.68 14.43
N SER A 139 12.61 -0.59 14.72
CA SER A 139 13.64 -1.32 13.97
C SER A 139 13.22 -1.59 12.53
N VAL A 140 11.93 -1.89 12.30
CA VAL A 140 11.40 -2.06 10.94
C VAL A 140 11.41 -0.73 10.20
N LEU A 141 10.98 0.35 10.85
CA LEU A 141 11.00 1.70 10.26
C LEU A 141 12.43 2.13 9.89
N GLN A 142 13.42 1.86 10.74
CA GLN A 142 14.82 2.16 10.44
C GLN A 142 15.25 1.49 9.12
N ARG A 143 14.98 0.20 8.94
CA ARG A 143 15.31 -0.54 7.72
C ARG A 143 14.56 0.01 6.49
N ILE A 144 13.30 0.42 6.66
CA ILE A 144 12.53 1.07 5.58
C ILE A 144 13.19 2.38 5.17
N LEU A 145 13.61 3.21 6.13
CA LEU A 145 14.22 4.50 5.88
C LEU A 145 15.56 4.38 5.13
N GLU A 146 16.33 3.32 5.31
CA GLU A 146 17.54 3.04 4.54
C GLU A 146 17.29 3.01 3.02
N HIS A 147 16.09 2.61 2.60
CA HIS A 147 15.67 2.58 1.20
C HIS A 147 14.89 3.82 0.76
N VAL A 148 14.18 4.47 1.65
CA VAL A 148 13.32 5.62 1.32
C VAL A 148 14.12 6.91 1.26
N VAL A 149 15.05 7.13 2.20
CA VAL A 149 15.82 8.37 2.29
C VAL A 149 16.59 8.69 1.00
N PRO A 150 17.35 7.75 0.39
CA PRO A 150 18.07 8.05 -0.86
C PRO A 150 17.15 8.46 -2.02
N VAL A 151 15.95 7.83 -2.09
CA VAL A 151 14.95 8.17 -3.12
C VAL A 151 14.38 9.56 -2.89
N GLN A 152 14.09 9.89 -1.64
CA GLN A 152 13.57 11.19 -1.25
C GLN A 152 14.58 12.30 -1.52
N GLU A 153 15.84 12.10 -1.15
CA GLU A 153 16.93 13.06 -1.41
C GLU A 153 17.14 13.28 -2.91
N ALA A 154 17.17 12.20 -3.69
CA ALA A 154 17.30 12.29 -5.15
C ALA A 154 16.11 13.02 -5.79
N HIS A 155 14.88 12.78 -5.29
CA HIS A 155 13.70 13.48 -5.77
C HIS A 155 13.80 14.99 -5.50
N TYR A 156 14.07 15.39 -4.27
CA TYR A 156 14.15 16.81 -3.92
C TYR A 156 15.31 17.51 -4.60
N ALA A 157 16.46 16.87 -4.76
CA ALA A 157 17.57 17.42 -5.52
C ALA A 157 17.20 17.67 -7.00
N SER A 158 16.28 16.87 -7.56
CA SER A 158 15.84 17.02 -8.96
C SER A 158 14.87 18.19 -9.17
N ILE A 159 14.12 18.60 -8.14
CA ILE A 159 13.13 19.70 -8.24
C ILE A 159 13.66 21.02 -7.70
N GLU A 160 14.68 21.01 -6.84
CA GLU A 160 15.36 22.21 -6.31
C GLU A 160 16.87 22.14 -6.59
N PRO A 161 17.31 22.28 -7.85
CA PRO A 161 18.74 22.29 -8.16
C PRO A 161 19.39 23.54 -7.56
N GLY A 162 19.98 23.42 -6.36
CA GLY A 162 20.67 24.53 -5.66
C GLY A 162 20.47 24.57 -4.13
N ARG A 163 19.59 23.78 -3.55
CA ARG A 163 19.47 23.61 -2.09
C ARG A 163 20.48 22.55 -1.62
N LYS A 164 21.70 22.98 -1.29
CA LYS A 164 22.69 22.20 -0.54
C LYS A 164 22.55 22.51 0.95
#